data_a9b095fe076caaa68a5783311d1811a6
#
_entry.id   a9b095fe076caaa68a5783311d1811a6
#
_cell.length_a   1.000
_cell.length_b   1.000
_cell.length_c   1.000
_cell.angle_alpha   90.00
_cell.angle_beta   90.00
_cell.angle_gamma   90.00
#
_symmetry.space_group_name_H-M   'P 1'
#
loop_
_entity.id
_entity.type
_entity.pdbx_description
1 polymer ?
#
loop_
_entity_poly.entity_id
_entity_poly.type
_entity_poly.pdbx_seq_one_letter_code
_entity_poly.pdbx_strand_id
1 'polypeptide(L)'
;MRKLKYWTIRRHHRLGHKPPVLYIVRIDGGHIMAQEEYQIPIFLINGQLDSGKTRFISDTIAMGQFAEAKNKLLIVCEEGEEEYSEKLLKDNVVDMVVLEKEELTEAKLNELDKEYDPWIVIVEYNGMWDPALLMGTAKPRGWEIYQSITLIDATAFNLQWNNMRSIIAETVKYTDMVIFNRCKSGMDLGSYRRSMRALNNTLQIVFEDDKGEMMSIAEQLPYDVNADIIEVEDADYGIWYMDVSERPDVYVGKKVRFKGQVLKNKYFKDKNFVPGRKVMTCCAEDTQFIGYISFYNNIASLENRQWIMVTATIKNEFQMAYKKKGPVLYVEKVENAEPPVEEMVYF
;
A
#
# COMPACT_ATOMS: atom_id res chain seq x y z
N MET A 1 -8.52 21.29 -15.57
CA MET A 1 -9.65 20.64 -14.87
C MET A 1 -9.17 19.29 -14.38
N ARG A 2 -8.76 19.19 -13.11
CA ARG A 2 -8.39 17.93 -12.47
C ARG A 2 -9.60 16.99 -12.51
N LYS A 3 -9.57 15.92 -13.29
CA LYS A 3 -10.53 14.83 -13.17
C LYS A 3 -10.00 13.93 -12.06
N LEU A 4 -10.47 14.15 -10.83
CA LEU A 4 -10.21 13.26 -9.71
C LEU A 4 -10.72 11.86 -10.04
N LYS A 5 -9.79 10.98 -10.42
CA LYS A 5 -10.02 9.54 -10.57
C LYS A 5 -9.68 8.77 -9.28
N TYR A 6 -9.32 9.46 -8.19
CA TYR A 6 -8.77 8.84 -6.99
C TYR A 6 -9.82 8.28 -6.06
N TRP A 7 -11.02 8.84 -6.08
CA TRP A 7 -12.10 8.39 -5.23
C TRP A 7 -12.94 7.36 -5.98
N THR A 8 -12.49 6.11 -5.97
CA THR A 8 -13.35 5.02 -6.37
C THR A 8 -14.29 4.71 -5.19
N ILE A 9 -15.29 5.56 -5.00
CA ILE A 9 -16.45 5.17 -4.22
C ILE A 9 -16.97 3.92 -4.91
N ARG A 10 -16.76 2.75 -4.27
CA ARG A 10 -17.40 1.52 -4.75
C ARG A 10 -18.88 1.83 -4.85
N ARG A 11 -19.49 1.67 -6.02
CA ARG A 11 -20.82 2.11 -6.46
C ARG A 11 -22.02 1.58 -5.62
N HIS A 12 -21.84 1.32 -4.32
CA HIS A 12 -22.92 0.89 -3.45
C HIS A 12 -23.44 1.98 -2.49
N HIS A 13 -22.81 3.17 -2.49
CA HIS A 13 -23.29 4.28 -1.67
C HIS A 13 -23.77 5.42 -2.57
N ARG A 14 -25.09 5.58 -2.68
CA ARG A 14 -25.67 6.84 -3.15
C ARG A 14 -25.49 7.85 -2.01
N LEU A 15 -24.50 8.74 -2.14
CA LEU A 15 -24.25 9.85 -1.21
C LEU A 15 -25.37 10.91 -1.25
N GLY A 16 -26.60 10.56 -1.26
CA GLY A 16 -27.73 11.48 -1.27
C GLY A 16 -28.77 11.20 -0.21
N HIS A 17 -28.59 10.13 0.53
CA HIS A 17 -29.35 9.80 1.75
C HIS A 17 -28.34 9.57 2.86
N LYS A 18 -28.76 9.70 4.15
CA LYS A 18 -27.94 9.24 5.28
C LYS A 18 -27.25 7.94 4.88
N PRO A 19 -25.95 7.75 5.26
CA PRO A 19 -25.15 6.61 4.80
C PRO A 19 -25.93 5.29 4.97
N PRO A 20 -25.67 4.27 4.16
CA PRO A 20 -26.48 3.08 4.10
C PRO A 20 -26.63 2.47 5.49
N VAL A 21 -27.88 2.24 5.80
CA VAL A 21 -28.30 1.61 7.03
C VAL A 21 -27.88 0.14 6.98
N LEU A 22 -26.93 -0.25 7.80
CA LEU A 22 -26.67 -1.66 8.07
C LEU A 22 -27.70 -2.12 9.10
N TYR A 23 -28.59 -3.04 8.71
CA TYR A 23 -29.53 -3.64 9.66
C TYR A 23 -28.80 -4.72 10.47
N ILE A 24 -28.42 -4.40 11.70
CA ILE A 24 -27.94 -5.42 12.63
C ILE A 24 -29.16 -6.05 13.29
N VAL A 25 -29.44 -7.30 12.96
CA VAL A 25 -30.47 -8.10 13.63
C VAL A 25 -29.87 -8.66 14.92
N ARG A 26 -30.22 -8.08 16.07
CA ARG A 26 -29.98 -8.68 17.38
C ARG A 26 -31.19 -9.44 17.83
N ILE A 27 -31.00 -10.69 18.24
CA ILE A 27 -32.03 -11.49 18.92
C ILE A 27 -31.78 -11.35 20.42
N ASP A 28 -32.59 -10.56 21.09
CA ASP A 28 -32.58 -10.46 22.55
C ASP A 28 -33.94 -10.86 23.06
N GLY A 29 -33.97 -11.89 23.95
CA GLY A 29 -35.21 -12.37 24.55
C GLY A 29 -36.32 -12.83 23.59
N GLY A 30 -35.99 -13.24 22.34
CA GLY A 30 -36.94 -13.70 21.34
C GLY A 30 -37.59 -12.61 20.47
N HIS A 31 -37.17 -11.36 20.64
CA HIS A 31 -37.61 -10.25 19.79
C HIS A 31 -36.48 -9.90 18.79
N ILE A 32 -36.86 -9.77 17.50
CA ILE A 32 -35.97 -9.29 16.44
C ILE A 32 -36.00 -7.76 16.48
N MET A 33 -34.93 -7.14 16.92
CA MET A 33 -34.74 -5.70 16.83
C MET A 33 -33.82 -5.41 15.66
N ALA A 34 -34.36 -4.86 14.59
CA ALA A 34 -33.55 -4.29 13.51
C ALA A 34 -33.15 -2.88 13.95
N GLN A 35 -31.85 -2.66 14.17
CA GLN A 35 -31.31 -1.34 14.50
C GLN A 35 -30.60 -0.79 13.26
N GLU A 36 -31.07 0.38 12.81
CA GLU A 36 -30.41 1.11 11.72
C GLU A 36 -29.05 1.63 12.23
N GLU A 37 -27.97 1.23 11.58
CA GLU A 37 -26.63 1.68 11.91
C GLU A 37 -26.07 2.50 10.73
N TYR A 38 -25.81 3.77 11.00
CA TYR A 38 -25.20 4.66 10.00
C TYR A 38 -23.70 4.47 10.01
N GLN A 39 -23.06 4.35 8.83
CA GLN A 39 -21.61 4.37 8.69
C GLN A 39 -21.16 5.78 8.31
N ILE A 40 -20.31 6.36 9.14
CA ILE A 40 -19.68 7.67 8.91
C ILE A 40 -18.26 7.40 8.43
N PRO A 41 -17.98 7.62 7.13
CA PRO A 41 -16.68 7.32 6.58
C PRO A 41 -15.63 8.31 7.06
N ILE A 42 -14.49 7.78 7.51
CA ILE A 42 -13.27 8.54 7.81
C ILE A 42 -12.35 8.45 6.61
N PHE A 43 -11.96 9.59 6.06
CA PHE A 43 -10.89 9.71 5.06
C PHE A 43 -9.62 10.16 5.76
N LEU A 44 -8.66 9.25 5.89
CA LEU A 44 -7.39 9.50 6.56
C LEU A 44 -6.36 9.94 5.52
N ILE A 45 -5.86 11.17 5.67
CA ILE A 45 -4.82 11.74 4.81
C ILE A 45 -3.55 11.86 5.63
N ASN A 46 -2.55 11.07 5.26
CA ASN A 46 -1.26 10.97 5.92
C ASN A 46 -0.14 11.46 5.02
N GLY A 47 1.03 11.66 5.57
CA GLY A 47 2.24 12.11 4.87
C GLY A 47 3.09 13.02 5.76
N GLN A 48 4.36 13.12 5.45
CA GLN A 48 5.28 14.00 6.20
C GLN A 48 4.86 15.47 6.09
N LEU A 49 5.40 16.31 6.97
CA LEU A 49 5.21 17.76 6.89
C LEU A 49 5.55 18.25 5.47
N ASP A 50 4.79 19.18 4.96
CA ASP A 50 4.92 19.77 3.62
C ASP A 50 4.75 18.77 2.44
N SER A 51 4.26 17.57 2.69
CA SER A 51 3.93 16.62 1.61
C SER A 51 2.72 17.07 0.77
N GLY A 52 2.05 18.16 1.11
CA GLY A 52 0.91 18.74 0.40
C GLY A 52 -0.46 18.19 0.84
N LYS A 53 -0.59 17.71 2.07
CA LYS A 53 -1.86 17.20 2.64
C LYS A 53 -2.96 18.27 2.62
N THR A 54 -2.68 19.43 3.18
CA THR A 54 -3.62 20.57 3.28
C THR A 54 -4.12 20.99 1.90
N ARG A 55 -3.23 21.08 0.92
CA ARG A 55 -3.58 21.39 -0.47
C ARG A 55 -4.45 20.30 -1.10
N PHE A 56 -4.09 19.04 -0.91
CA PHE A 56 -4.85 17.91 -1.44
C PHE A 56 -6.29 17.88 -0.89
N ILE A 57 -6.45 18.09 0.41
CA ILE A 57 -7.76 18.16 1.08
C ILE A 57 -8.54 19.38 0.59
N SER A 58 -7.91 20.56 0.52
CA SER A 58 -8.51 21.80 0.03
C SER A 58 -9.01 21.64 -1.42
N ASP A 59 -8.19 21.10 -2.32
CA ASP A 59 -8.56 20.84 -3.71
C ASP A 59 -9.72 19.83 -3.79
N THR A 60 -9.71 18.78 -2.95
CA THR A 60 -10.77 17.78 -2.88
C THR A 60 -12.10 18.37 -2.47
N ILE A 61 -12.10 19.24 -1.45
CA ILE A 61 -13.29 19.97 -0.98
C ILE A 61 -13.79 20.92 -2.07
N ALA A 62 -12.88 21.72 -2.65
CA ALA A 62 -13.21 22.70 -3.69
C ALA A 62 -13.84 22.08 -4.96
N MET A 63 -13.45 20.85 -5.28
CA MET A 63 -14.02 20.10 -6.42
C MET A 63 -15.39 19.49 -6.12
N GLY A 64 -15.92 19.68 -4.91
CA GLY A 64 -17.22 19.18 -4.53
C GLY A 64 -17.29 17.66 -4.39
N GLN A 65 -16.16 16.99 -4.13
CA GLN A 65 -16.12 15.54 -3.98
C GLN A 65 -17.07 15.04 -2.88
N PHE A 66 -17.26 15.85 -1.84
CA PHE A 66 -18.14 15.57 -0.71
C PHE A 66 -19.38 16.46 -0.69
N ALA A 67 -19.79 17.03 -1.82
CA ALA A 67 -20.87 18.01 -1.88
C ALA A 67 -22.24 17.46 -1.38
N GLU A 68 -22.44 16.14 -1.50
CA GLU A 68 -23.68 15.50 -1.06
C GLU A 68 -23.76 15.30 0.48
N ALA A 69 -22.62 15.37 1.19
CA ALA A 69 -22.60 15.29 2.64
C ALA A 69 -23.00 16.63 3.26
N LYS A 70 -23.97 16.63 4.17
CA LYS A 70 -24.49 17.86 4.81
C LYS A 70 -23.44 18.48 5.74
N ASN A 71 -22.94 17.69 6.69
CA ASN A 71 -21.96 18.13 7.68
C ASN A 71 -20.64 17.38 7.45
N LYS A 72 -19.55 18.12 7.37
CA LYS A 72 -18.22 17.56 7.17
C LYS A 72 -17.34 18.02 8.32
N LEU A 73 -16.68 17.08 8.99
CA LEU A 73 -15.73 17.39 10.04
C LEU A 73 -14.30 17.18 9.51
N LEU A 74 -13.50 18.21 9.55
CA LEU A 74 -12.08 18.18 9.27
C LEU A 74 -11.30 18.22 10.58
N ILE A 75 -10.61 17.13 10.90
CA ILE A 75 -9.71 17.04 12.04
C ILE A 75 -8.29 17.25 11.53
N VAL A 76 -7.59 18.26 12.04
CA VAL A 76 -6.22 18.60 11.68
C VAL A 76 -5.32 18.24 12.85
N CYS A 77 -4.35 17.34 12.61
CA CYS A 77 -3.39 16.88 13.62
C CYS A 77 -1.98 17.44 13.40
N GLU A 78 -1.81 18.31 12.42
CA GLU A 78 -0.52 18.92 12.10
C GLU A 78 -0.73 20.31 11.50
N GLU A 79 -0.15 21.32 12.10
CA GLU A 79 -0.14 22.67 11.55
C GLU A 79 1.11 22.82 10.66
N GLY A 80 0.89 23.07 9.36
CA GLY A 80 1.92 23.34 8.37
C GLY A 80 1.97 24.82 7.95
N GLU A 81 2.75 25.12 6.91
CA GLU A 81 2.80 26.47 6.33
C GLU A 81 1.52 26.84 5.55
N GLU A 82 0.83 25.84 4.99
CA GLU A 82 -0.43 26.04 4.25
C GLU A 82 -1.62 25.99 5.22
N GLU A 83 -2.49 27.01 5.16
CA GLU A 83 -3.71 27.10 5.96
C GLU A 83 -4.95 26.83 5.10
N TYR A 84 -6.01 26.34 5.74
CA TYR A 84 -7.31 26.21 5.10
C TYR A 84 -7.98 27.57 4.96
N SER A 85 -8.49 27.88 3.77
CA SER A 85 -9.25 29.10 3.54
C SER A 85 -10.59 29.03 4.27
N GLU A 86 -10.86 30.02 5.16
CA GLU A 86 -12.16 30.13 5.85
C GLU A 86 -13.33 30.15 4.88
N LYS A 87 -13.17 30.83 3.74
CA LYS A 87 -14.18 30.87 2.69
C LYS A 87 -14.45 29.49 2.12
N LEU A 88 -13.40 28.70 1.84
CA LEU A 88 -13.54 27.32 1.32
C LEU A 88 -14.32 26.47 2.31
N LEU A 89 -13.96 26.50 3.57
CA LEU A 89 -14.62 25.71 4.62
C LEU A 89 -16.08 26.10 4.76
N LYS A 90 -16.38 27.40 4.84
CA LYS A 90 -17.74 27.93 4.98
C LYS A 90 -18.60 27.61 3.77
N ASP A 91 -18.12 27.81 2.56
CA ASP A 91 -18.87 27.60 1.31
C ASP A 91 -19.20 26.09 1.13
N ASN A 92 -18.44 25.19 1.74
CA ASN A 92 -18.63 23.74 1.64
C ASN A 92 -19.17 23.10 2.91
N VAL A 93 -19.57 23.87 3.92
CA VAL A 93 -20.11 23.39 5.22
C VAL A 93 -19.13 22.36 5.84
N VAL A 94 -17.92 22.82 6.10
CA VAL A 94 -16.87 22.04 6.76
C VAL A 94 -16.53 22.69 8.07
N ASP A 95 -16.75 21.99 9.17
CA ASP A 95 -16.25 22.35 10.49
C ASP A 95 -14.83 21.83 10.67
N MET A 96 -13.93 22.66 11.15
CA MET A 96 -12.52 22.29 11.34
C MET A 96 -12.15 22.35 12.82
N VAL A 97 -11.46 21.31 13.27
CA VAL A 97 -10.93 21.19 14.64
C VAL A 97 -9.47 20.76 14.57
N VAL A 98 -8.62 21.44 15.33
CA VAL A 98 -7.22 21.05 15.52
C VAL A 98 -7.12 20.18 16.77
N LEU A 99 -6.42 19.07 16.66
CA LEU A 99 -6.18 18.14 17.79
C LEU A 99 -4.69 17.87 17.95
N GLU A 100 -4.23 18.06 19.18
CA GLU A 100 -2.93 17.57 19.61
C GLU A 100 -2.95 16.04 19.81
N LYS A 101 -1.76 15.44 19.87
CA LYS A 101 -1.62 13.99 19.98
C LYS A 101 -2.35 13.42 21.19
N GLU A 102 -2.27 14.09 22.32
CA GLU A 102 -2.85 13.70 23.59
C GLU A 102 -4.38 13.82 23.61
N GLU A 103 -4.93 14.63 22.70
CA GLU A 103 -6.36 14.84 22.54
C GLU A 103 -7.01 13.80 21.64
N LEU A 104 -6.23 13.02 20.87
CA LEU A 104 -6.75 11.98 19.99
C LEU A 104 -7.21 10.77 20.84
N THR A 105 -8.31 10.94 21.55
CA THR A 105 -8.90 9.97 22.49
C THR A 105 -10.33 9.62 22.10
N GLU A 106 -10.81 8.47 22.57
CA GLU A 106 -12.22 8.06 22.42
C GLU A 106 -13.17 9.13 22.94
N ALA A 107 -12.89 9.70 24.11
CA ALA A 107 -13.71 10.71 24.74
C ALA A 107 -13.85 11.96 23.85
N LYS A 108 -12.75 12.45 23.30
CA LYS A 108 -12.72 13.63 22.42
C LYS A 108 -13.43 13.34 21.09
N LEU A 109 -13.21 12.19 20.50
CA LEU A 109 -13.91 11.81 19.26
C LEU A 109 -15.44 11.71 19.48
N ASN A 110 -15.89 11.17 20.61
CA ASN A 110 -17.32 11.14 20.98
C ASN A 110 -17.91 12.53 21.28
N GLU A 111 -17.12 13.45 21.80
CA GLU A 111 -17.49 14.86 21.95
C GLU A 111 -17.75 15.50 20.59
N LEU A 112 -16.77 15.36 19.65
CA LEU A 112 -16.85 15.90 18.30
C LEU A 112 -18.03 15.32 17.51
N ASP A 113 -18.30 14.02 17.66
CA ASP A 113 -19.46 13.38 17.04
C ASP A 113 -20.79 14.01 17.47
N LYS A 114 -20.93 14.29 18.75
CA LYS A 114 -22.15 14.92 19.32
C LYS A 114 -22.28 16.39 18.94
N GLU A 115 -21.16 17.12 18.87
CA GLU A 115 -21.13 18.55 18.60
C GLU A 115 -21.43 18.84 17.13
N TYR A 116 -20.78 18.10 16.21
CA TYR A 116 -20.84 18.40 14.79
C TYR A 116 -21.78 17.51 13.98
N ASP A 117 -22.26 16.37 14.54
CA ASP A 117 -23.10 15.38 13.85
C ASP A 117 -22.62 15.12 12.40
N PRO A 118 -21.33 14.72 12.20
CA PRO A 118 -20.74 14.67 10.88
C PRO A 118 -21.30 13.52 10.03
N TRP A 119 -21.41 13.76 8.73
CA TRP A 119 -21.71 12.72 7.75
C TRP A 119 -20.45 12.16 7.13
N ILE A 120 -19.37 12.89 7.19
CA ILE A 120 -18.02 12.52 6.71
C ILE A 120 -17.03 13.13 7.68
N VAL A 121 -15.97 12.38 7.97
CA VAL A 121 -14.81 12.86 8.72
C VAL A 121 -13.58 12.80 7.81
N ILE A 122 -12.86 13.90 7.73
CA ILE A 122 -11.57 13.97 7.05
C ILE A 122 -10.53 14.21 8.13
N VAL A 123 -9.47 13.38 8.14
CA VAL A 123 -8.39 13.53 9.12
C VAL A 123 -7.11 13.87 8.37
N GLU A 124 -6.59 15.07 8.58
CA GLU A 124 -5.22 15.42 8.23
C GLU A 124 -4.31 14.97 9.35
N TYR A 125 -3.67 13.81 9.17
CA TYR A 125 -2.89 13.17 10.21
C TYR A 125 -1.45 13.67 10.23
N ASN A 126 -0.87 13.75 11.43
CA ASN A 126 0.54 14.10 11.58
C ASN A 126 1.44 12.94 11.14
N GLY A 127 2.28 13.19 10.14
CA GLY A 127 3.14 12.18 9.52
C GLY A 127 4.23 11.60 10.43
N MET A 128 4.46 12.21 11.59
CA MET A 128 5.43 11.74 12.60
C MET A 128 4.78 10.89 13.69
N TRP A 129 3.44 10.86 13.77
CA TRP A 129 2.76 10.03 14.75
C TRP A 129 2.58 8.61 14.22
N ASP A 130 2.63 7.64 15.15
CA ASP A 130 2.33 6.26 14.82
C ASP A 130 0.88 6.13 14.34
N PRO A 131 0.62 5.65 13.12
CA PRO A 131 -0.73 5.45 12.62
C PRO A 131 -1.56 4.50 13.50
N ALA A 132 -0.89 3.57 14.21
CA ALA A 132 -1.55 2.67 15.15
C ALA A 132 -2.30 3.41 16.26
N LEU A 133 -1.92 4.65 16.59
CA LEU A 133 -2.64 5.48 17.55
C LEU A 133 -4.07 5.71 17.09
N LEU A 134 -4.28 6.25 15.89
CA LEU A 134 -5.63 6.46 15.36
C LEU A 134 -6.34 5.13 15.10
N MET A 135 -5.64 4.13 14.57
CA MET A 135 -6.23 2.81 14.29
C MET A 135 -6.75 2.14 15.57
N GLY A 136 -5.99 2.22 16.67
CA GLY A 136 -6.30 1.61 17.97
C GLY A 136 -7.26 2.41 18.83
N THR A 137 -7.41 3.72 18.61
CA THR A 137 -8.35 4.55 19.36
C THR A 137 -9.78 4.12 19.04
N ALA A 138 -10.58 3.86 20.07
CA ALA A 138 -11.99 3.57 19.89
C ALA A 138 -12.70 4.80 19.29
N LYS A 139 -13.53 4.55 18.30
CA LYS A 139 -14.21 5.57 17.53
C LYS A 139 -15.68 5.65 17.94
N PRO A 140 -16.32 6.81 17.77
CA PRO A 140 -17.78 6.92 17.89
C PRO A 140 -18.50 5.85 17.07
N ARG A 141 -19.68 5.51 17.50
CA ARG A 141 -20.47 4.51 16.82
C ARG A 141 -20.77 4.91 15.37
N GLY A 142 -20.44 4.02 14.44
CA GLY A 142 -20.63 4.24 13.01
C GLY A 142 -19.42 4.89 12.30
N TRP A 143 -18.43 5.41 13.02
CA TRP A 143 -17.22 5.93 12.40
C TRP A 143 -16.31 4.80 11.97
N GLU A 144 -15.99 4.72 10.69
CA GLU A 144 -15.10 3.70 10.12
C GLU A 144 -14.10 4.33 9.16
N ILE A 145 -12.84 3.87 9.20
CA ILE A 145 -11.85 4.28 8.21
C ILE A 145 -12.23 3.68 6.87
N TYR A 146 -12.68 4.54 5.98
CA TYR A 146 -13.13 4.16 4.65
C TYR A 146 -11.98 4.11 3.65
N GLN A 147 -11.07 5.07 3.75
CA GLN A 147 -9.89 5.16 2.89
C GLN A 147 -8.74 5.87 3.60
N SER A 148 -7.56 5.29 3.46
CA SER A 148 -6.30 5.88 3.94
C SER A 148 -5.40 6.21 2.74
N ILE A 149 -5.03 7.50 2.62
CA ILE A 149 -4.17 8.02 1.55
C ILE A 149 -2.92 8.60 2.17
N THR A 150 -1.76 8.23 1.66
CA THR A 150 -0.49 8.82 2.07
C THR A 150 0.10 9.64 0.92
N LEU A 151 0.38 10.91 1.21
CA LEU A 151 1.05 11.83 0.28
C LEU A 151 2.56 11.82 0.53
N ILE A 152 3.32 11.68 -0.54
CA ILE A 152 4.78 11.69 -0.52
C ILE A 152 5.29 12.68 -1.55
N ASP A 153 6.11 13.64 -1.12
CA ASP A 153 6.84 14.50 -2.03
C ASP A 153 7.94 13.70 -2.74
N ALA A 154 7.77 13.47 -4.05
CA ALA A 154 8.73 12.71 -4.83
C ALA A 154 10.12 13.34 -4.86
N THR A 155 10.23 14.67 -4.67
CA THR A 155 11.52 15.38 -4.65
C THR A 155 12.32 15.11 -3.38
N ALA A 156 11.63 14.82 -2.27
CA ALA A 156 12.23 14.54 -0.97
C ALA A 156 12.33 13.03 -0.66
N PHE A 157 11.68 12.18 -1.47
CA PHE A 157 11.50 10.77 -1.14
C PHE A 157 12.81 10.02 -0.87
N ASN A 158 13.82 10.17 -1.71
CA ASN A 158 15.09 9.47 -1.52
C ASN A 158 15.75 9.83 -0.17
N LEU A 159 15.71 11.09 0.22
CA LEU A 159 16.24 11.54 1.50
C LEU A 159 15.43 10.98 2.67
N GLN A 160 14.11 11.06 2.57
CA GLN A 160 13.19 10.52 3.58
C GLN A 160 13.30 9.01 3.70
N TRP A 161 13.40 8.29 2.58
CA TRP A 161 13.56 6.84 2.54
C TRP A 161 14.84 6.38 3.24
N ASN A 162 15.94 7.10 3.04
CA ASN A 162 17.21 6.75 3.66
C ASN A 162 17.26 7.06 5.16
N ASN A 163 16.55 8.10 5.64
CA ASN A 163 16.65 8.56 7.02
C ASN A 163 15.44 8.17 7.89
N MET A 164 14.26 7.96 7.30
CA MET A 164 12.98 7.79 8.01
C MET A 164 12.21 6.56 7.50
N ARG A 165 12.91 5.58 6.96
CA ARG A 165 12.31 4.40 6.32
C ARG A 165 11.32 3.65 7.23
N SER A 166 11.64 3.50 8.51
CA SER A 166 10.76 2.84 9.48
C SER A 166 9.44 3.57 9.66
N ILE A 167 9.44 4.91 9.71
CA ILE A 167 8.23 5.72 9.85
C ILE A 167 7.36 5.57 8.59
N ILE A 168 7.98 5.66 7.41
CA ILE A 168 7.28 5.46 6.14
C ILE A 168 6.69 4.05 6.07
N ALA A 169 7.44 3.03 6.49
CA ALA A 169 6.99 1.65 6.48
C ALA A 169 5.78 1.43 7.38
N GLU A 170 5.81 1.95 8.62
CA GLU A 170 4.66 1.87 9.53
C GLU A 170 3.43 2.58 8.94
N THR A 171 3.60 3.76 8.35
CA THR A 171 2.50 4.50 7.71
C THR A 171 1.90 3.70 6.54
N VAL A 172 2.74 3.15 5.67
CA VAL A 172 2.31 2.43 4.46
C VAL A 172 1.57 1.12 4.77
N LYS A 173 1.81 0.49 5.92
CA LYS A 173 1.05 -0.69 6.38
C LYS A 173 -0.45 -0.42 6.48
N TYR A 174 -0.83 0.80 6.85
CA TYR A 174 -2.22 1.22 7.04
C TYR A 174 -2.77 2.07 5.88
N THR A 175 -2.05 2.11 4.77
CA THR A 175 -2.38 2.94 3.62
C THR A 175 -3.01 2.11 2.51
N ASP A 176 -4.11 2.60 1.92
CA ASP A 176 -4.73 2.01 0.73
C ASP A 176 -4.12 2.57 -0.55
N MET A 177 -3.73 3.85 -0.54
CA MET A 177 -3.20 4.56 -1.70
C MET A 177 -2.05 5.48 -1.32
N VAL A 178 -0.94 5.39 -2.04
CA VAL A 178 0.15 6.38 -2.00
C VAL A 178 0.06 7.27 -3.23
N ILE A 179 0.12 8.56 -3.03
CA ILE A 179 0.24 9.56 -4.09
C ILE A 179 1.61 10.21 -3.97
N PHE A 180 2.49 9.92 -4.92
CA PHE A 180 3.72 10.68 -5.11
C PHE A 180 3.39 11.93 -5.90
N ASN A 181 3.49 13.09 -5.29
CA ASN A 181 3.30 14.36 -5.97
C ASN A 181 4.65 15.01 -6.34
N ARG A 182 4.59 16.13 -7.07
CA ARG A 182 5.79 16.89 -7.52
C ARG A 182 6.80 16.02 -8.29
N CYS A 183 6.32 14.98 -8.95
CA CYS A 183 7.16 14.14 -9.79
C CYS A 183 7.72 14.92 -10.98
N LYS A 184 8.99 14.67 -11.32
CA LYS A 184 9.68 15.29 -12.44
C LYS A 184 10.17 14.24 -13.44
N SER A 185 10.32 14.65 -14.69
CA SER A 185 10.95 13.80 -15.70
C SER A 185 12.38 13.43 -15.26
N GLY A 186 12.75 12.18 -15.44
CA GLY A 186 14.07 11.65 -15.08
C GLY A 186 14.17 11.12 -13.65
N MET A 187 13.13 11.20 -12.83
CA MET A 187 13.08 10.50 -11.54
C MET A 187 12.87 9.00 -11.76
N ASP A 188 13.53 8.17 -10.95
CA ASP A 188 13.30 6.72 -10.94
C ASP A 188 12.02 6.35 -10.17
N LEU A 189 10.88 6.71 -10.76
CA LEU A 189 9.56 6.43 -10.18
C LEU A 189 9.27 4.93 -10.08
N GLY A 190 9.92 4.13 -10.92
CA GLY A 190 9.84 2.67 -10.85
C GLY A 190 10.42 2.13 -9.54
N SER A 191 11.57 2.65 -9.10
CA SER A 191 12.15 2.31 -7.79
C SER A 191 11.24 2.72 -6.64
N TYR A 192 10.65 3.92 -6.69
CA TYR A 192 9.70 4.39 -5.66
C TYR A 192 8.50 3.45 -5.54
N ARG A 193 7.94 3.05 -6.68
CA ARG A 193 6.83 2.09 -6.72
C ARG A 193 7.21 0.75 -6.11
N ARG A 194 8.36 0.19 -6.48
CA ARG A 194 8.84 -1.08 -5.95
C ARG A 194 9.04 -1.03 -4.44
N SER A 195 9.67 0.03 -3.93
CA SER A 195 9.87 0.26 -2.50
C SER A 195 8.55 0.25 -1.72
N MET A 196 7.52 0.94 -2.24
CA MET A 196 6.20 0.97 -1.61
C MET A 196 5.48 -0.39 -1.68
N ARG A 197 5.55 -1.06 -2.84
CA ARG A 197 4.95 -2.39 -3.04
C ARG A 197 5.58 -3.46 -2.16
N ALA A 198 6.86 -3.35 -1.86
CA ALA A 198 7.55 -4.25 -0.93
C ALA A 198 6.99 -4.16 0.48
N LEU A 199 6.56 -2.97 0.92
CA LEU A 199 5.94 -2.76 2.22
C LEU A 199 4.49 -3.22 2.26
N ASN A 200 3.73 -2.93 1.19
CA ASN A 200 2.32 -3.26 1.08
C ASN A 200 1.97 -3.62 -0.37
N ASN A 201 1.82 -4.89 -0.65
CA ASN A 201 1.57 -5.41 -2.01
C ASN A 201 0.17 -5.11 -2.57
N THR A 202 -0.75 -4.66 -1.74
CA THR A 202 -2.12 -4.28 -2.14
C THR A 202 -2.26 -2.79 -2.43
N LEU A 203 -1.21 -2.02 -2.13
CA LEU A 203 -1.19 -0.57 -2.21
C LEU A 203 -1.49 -0.06 -3.63
N GLN A 204 -2.37 0.90 -3.76
CA GLN A 204 -2.50 1.68 -5.00
C GLN A 204 -1.44 2.78 -5.01
N ILE A 205 -0.73 2.94 -6.12
CA ILE A 205 0.34 3.94 -6.24
C ILE A 205 0.08 4.83 -7.44
N VAL A 206 0.08 6.12 -7.20
CA VAL A 206 -0.17 7.16 -8.19
C VAL A 206 0.99 8.13 -8.19
N PHE A 207 1.35 8.62 -9.37
CA PHE A 207 2.37 9.64 -9.56
C PHE A 207 1.75 10.85 -10.23
N GLU A 208 1.99 12.02 -9.65
CA GLU A 208 1.54 13.32 -10.18
C GLU A 208 2.71 14.28 -10.34
N ASP A 209 2.66 15.10 -11.36
CA ASP A 209 3.58 16.21 -11.51
C ASP A 209 3.24 17.38 -10.54
N ASP A 210 3.94 18.51 -10.67
CA ASP A 210 3.73 19.72 -9.87
C ASP A 210 2.38 20.40 -10.15
N LYS A 211 1.74 20.07 -11.29
CA LYS A 211 0.40 20.56 -11.66
C LYS A 211 -0.72 19.61 -11.20
N GLY A 212 -0.35 18.42 -10.69
CA GLY A 212 -1.27 17.37 -10.32
C GLY A 212 -1.81 16.60 -11.54
N GLU A 213 -1.08 16.58 -12.64
CA GLU A 213 -1.37 15.72 -13.77
C GLU A 213 -0.74 14.34 -13.55
N MET A 214 -1.51 13.29 -13.83
CA MET A 214 -1.03 11.92 -13.66
C MET A 214 0.11 11.62 -14.61
N MET A 215 1.21 11.11 -14.08
CA MET A 215 2.34 10.62 -14.85
C MET A 215 2.22 9.12 -15.10
N SER A 216 2.41 8.72 -16.35
CA SER A 216 2.56 7.33 -16.75
C SER A 216 4.02 6.91 -16.55
N ILE A 217 4.24 5.81 -15.84
CA ILE A 217 5.59 5.25 -15.71
C ILE A 217 5.78 4.20 -16.79
N ALA A 218 6.74 4.45 -17.68
CA ALA A 218 7.33 3.39 -18.48
C ALA A 218 8.43 2.75 -17.61
N GLU A 219 8.16 1.60 -17.00
CA GLU A 219 9.18 0.86 -16.27
C GLU A 219 10.22 0.34 -17.28
N GLN A 220 11.44 0.87 -17.22
CA GLN A 220 12.57 0.24 -17.84
C GLN A 220 13.07 -0.87 -16.91
N LEU A 221 12.82 -2.11 -17.32
CA LEU A 221 13.37 -3.27 -16.64
C LEU A 221 14.88 -3.36 -16.95
N PRO A 222 15.70 -3.77 -15.97
CA PRO A 222 17.15 -3.92 -16.18
C PRO A 222 17.49 -5.16 -17.02
N TYR A 223 16.51 -5.95 -17.40
CA TYR A 223 16.64 -7.16 -18.22
C TYR A 223 15.62 -7.13 -19.38
N ASP A 224 15.93 -7.87 -20.44
CA ASP A 224 15.02 -8.02 -21.59
C ASP A 224 14.00 -9.13 -21.31
N VAL A 225 12.74 -8.74 -21.09
CA VAL A 225 11.63 -9.68 -20.89
C VAL A 225 11.39 -10.57 -22.12
N ASN A 226 11.80 -10.14 -23.32
CA ASN A 226 11.59 -10.87 -24.56
C ASN A 226 12.77 -11.76 -24.97
N ALA A 227 13.84 -11.80 -24.17
CA ALA A 227 14.95 -12.72 -24.40
C ALA A 227 14.51 -14.18 -24.31
N ASP A 228 15.19 -15.08 -25.01
CA ASP A 228 14.94 -16.53 -24.94
C ASP A 228 15.09 -17.05 -23.52
N ILE A 229 16.05 -16.52 -22.77
CA ILE A 229 16.23 -16.72 -21.34
C ILE A 229 16.40 -15.35 -20.70
N ILE A 230 15.53 -15.01 -19.78
CA ILE A 230 15.65 -13.77 -19.00
C ILE A 230 16.76 -13.96 -17.98
N GLU A 231 17.91 -13.35 -18.22
CA GLU A 231 19.03 -13.35 -17.26
C GLU A 231 18.75 -12.28 -16.19
N VAL A 232 18.70 -12.72 -14.93
CA VAL A 232 18.46 -11.84 -13.78
C VAL A 232 19.74 -11.75 -12.97
N GLU A 233 20.38 -10.60 -13.02
CA GLU A 233 21.56 -10.30 -12.25
C GLU A 233 21.28 -10.26 -10.74
N ASP A 234 22.32 -10.40 -9.92
CA ASP A 234 22.16 -10.43 -8.45
C ASP A 234 21.48 -9.18 -7.91
N ALA A 235 21.79 -8.00 -8.45
CA ALA A 235 21.19 -6.73 -8.08
C ALA A 235 19.72 -6.61 -8.51
N ASP A 236 19.33 -7.32 -9.56
CA ASP A 236 18.01 -7.18 -10.21
C ASP A 236 16.96 -8.18 -9.69
N TYR A 237 17.38 -9.11 -8.82
CA TYR A 237 16.50 -10.15 -8.31
C TYR A 237 15.21 -9.60 -7.67
N GLY A 238 15.31 -8.54 -6.89
CA GLY A 238 14.16 -7.89 -6.25
C GLY A 238 13.20 -7.30 -7.28
N ILE A 239 13.74 -6.61 -8.29
CA ILE A 239 12.97 -6.02 -9.39
C ILE A 239 12.22 -7.11 -10.15
N TRP A 240 12.92 -8.19 -10.52
CA TRP A 240 12.34 -9.31 -11.22
C TRP A 240 11.23 -9.99 -10.39
N TYR A 241 11.48 -10.25 -9.10
CA TYR A 241 10.50 -10.88 -8.22
C TYR A 241 9.21 -10.05 -8.13
N MET A 242 9.34 -8.74 -7.95
CA MET A 242 8.17 -7.84 -7.87
C MET A 242 7.40 -7.79 -9.19
N ASP A 243 8.11 -7.64 -10.31
CA ASP A 243 7.48 -7.52 -11.62
C ASP A 243 6.74 -8.81 -12.03
N VAL A 244 7.32 -9.98 -11.78
CA VAL A 244 6.65 -11.27 -12.01
C VAL A 244 5.43 -11.44 -11.10
N SER A 245 5.49 -10.94 -9.86
CA SER A 245 4.37 -10.98 -8.92
C SER A 245 3.21 -10.09 -9.35
N GLU A 246 3.50 -8.91 -9.89
CA GLU A 246 2.50 -7.92 -10.33
C GLU A 246 1.91 -8.25 -11.70
N ARG A 247 2.73 -8.75 -12.62
CA ARG A 247 2.37 -9.01 -14.02
C ARG A 247 2.67 -10.46 -14.45
N PRO A 248 2.18 -11.47 -13.73
CA PRO A 248 2.55 -12.86 -13.97
C PRO A 248 2.27 -13.32 -15.40
N ASP A 249 1.22 -12.81 -16.03
CA ASP A 249 0.81 -13.22 -17.38
C ASP A 249 1.83 -12.80 -18.45
N VAL A 250 2.64 -11.76 -18.21
CA VAL A 250 3.73 -11.34 -19.10
C VAL A 250 4.84 -12.40 -19.15
N TYR A 251 5.01 -13.16 -18.07
CA TYR A 251 6.09 -14.13 -17.89
C TYR A 251 5.70 -15.59 -18.13
N VAL A 252 4.41 -15.89 -18.29
CA VAL A 252 3.96 -17.26 -18.53
C VAL A 252 4.63 -17.86 -19.76
N GLY A 253 5.28 -19.02 -19.58
CA GLY A 253 6.00 -19.75 -20.63
C GLY A 253 7.42 -19.25 -20.90
N LYS A 254 7.83 -18.13 -20.30
CA LYS A 254 9.20 -17.62 -20.45
C LYS A 254 10.17 -18.38 -19.58
N LYS A 255 11.42 -18.44 -20.02
CA LYS A 255 12.53 -18.99 -19.24
C LYS A 255 13.25 -17.89 -18.49
N VAL A 256 13.65 -18.19 -17.28
CA VAL A 256 14.42 -17.29 -16.43
C VAL A 256 15.65 -17.99 -15.89
N ARG A 257 16.74 -17.27 -15.74
CA ARG A 257 17.96 -17.72 -15.08
C ARG A 257 18.40 -16.73 -14.02
N PHE A 258 18.55 -17.22 -12.80
CA PHE A 258 18.90 -16.37 -11.64
C PHE A 258 19.62 -17.18 -10.56
N LYS A 259 20.34 -16.47 -9.68
CA LYS A 259 20.98 -17.05 -8.51
C LYS A 259 20.05 -16.93 -7.29
N GLY A 260 19.85 -18.05 -6.58
CA GLY A 260 19.04 -18.10 -5.38
C GLY A 260 19.56 -19.08 -4.35
N GLN A 261 19.18 -18.88 -3.11
CA GLN A 261 19.45 -19.81 -2.02
C GLN A 261 18.29 -20.81 -1.90
N VAL A 262 18.60 -22.06 -1.71
CA VAL A 262 17.60 -23.14 -1.57
C VAL A 262 16.90 -23.05 -0.21
N LEU A 263 15.58 -22.92 -0.22
CA LEU A 263 14.74 -23.09 0.95
C LEU A 263 13.90 -24.36 0.79
N LYS A 264 14.18 -25.36 1.64
CA LYS A 264 13.35 -26.54 1.82
C LYS A 264 12.57 -26.41 3.11
N ASN A 265 11.28 -26.70 3.06
CA ASN A 265 10.41 -26.66 4.24
C ASN A 265 9.64 -27.99 4.34
N LYS A 266 9.40 -28.48 5.56
CA LYS A 266 8.61 -29.68 5.84
C LYS A 266 7.16 -29.62 5.34
N TYR A 267 6.66 -28.43 5.04
CA TYR A 267 5.33 -28.21 4.46
C TYR A 267 5.30 -28.35 2.94
N PHE A 268 6.47 -28.38 2.28
CA PHE A 268 6.54 -28.63 0.85
C PHE A 268 6.52 -30.14 0.59
N LYS A 269 5.79 -30.53 -0.49
CA LYS A 269 5.84 -31.89 -0.95
C LYS A 269 7.24 -32.24 -1.47
N ASP A 270 7.57 -33.53 -1.57
CA ASP A 270 8.91 -34.03 -1.90
C ASP A 270 9.56 -33.53 -3.20
N LYS A 271 8.82 -32.79 -4.03
CA LYS A 271 9.31 -32.24 -5.29
C LYS A 271 9.35 -30.70 -5.33
N ASN A 272 9.05 -30.04 -4.20
CA ASN A 272 8.94 -28.58 -4.18
C ASN A 272 9.98 -27.97 -3.24
N PHE A 273 10.54 -26.85 -3.68
CA PHE A 273 11.42 -26.00 -2.90
C PHE A 273 11.23 -24.55 -3.34
N VAL A 274 11.90 -23.63 -2.67
CA VAL A 274 11.90 -22.22 -3.08
C VAL A 274 13.35 -21.78 -3.26
N PRO A 275 13.81 -21.54 -4.50
CA PRO A 275 15.04 -20.81 -4.75
C PRO A 275 14.73 -19.33 -4.56
N GLY A 276 15.39 -18.68 -3.60
CA GLY A 276 15.03 -17.32 -3.25
C GLY A 276 16.17 -16.53 -2.63
N ARG A 277 15.85 -15.32 -2.19
CA ARG A 277 16.80 -14.40 -1.55
C ARG A 277 16.17 -13.81 -0.28
N LYS A 278 17.01 -13.41 0.67
CA LYS A 278 16.57 -12.59 1.80
C LYS A 278 16.39 -11.16 1.32
N VAL A 279 15.33 -10.52 1.74
CA VAL A 279 15.04 -9.11 1.48
C VAL A 279 14.88 -8.37 2.80
N MET A 280 15.40 -7.15 2.84
CA MET A 280 15.13 -6.21 3.91
C MET A 280 14.06 -5.23 3.43
N THR A 281 12.93 -5.18 4.17
CA THR A 281 11.83 -4.28 3.83
C THR A 281 12.00 -2.91 4.47
N CYS A 282 12.10 -2.82 5.78
CA CYS A 282 12.22 -1.54 6.48
C CYS A 282 13.44 -1.42 7.40
N CYS A 283 13.86 -2.49 8.07
CA CYS A 283 15.02 -2.49 8.97
C CYS A 283 15.66 -3.88 9.04
N ALA A 284 16.82 -3.97 9.69
CA ALA A 284 17.58 -5.22 9.79
C ALA A 284 16.83 -6.36 10.51
N GLU A 285 15.85 -6.03 11.36
CA GLU A 285 15.03 -7.01 12.09
C GLU A 285 13.86 -7.52 11.22
N ASP A 286 13.47 -6.76 10.18
CA ASP A 286 12.38 -7.12 9.28
C ASP A 286 12.93 -7.68 7.97
N THR A 287 13.48 -8.88 8.05
CA THR A 287 13.97 -9.61 6.89
C THR A 287 13.04 -10.75 6.52
N GLN A 288 12.70 -10.85 5.25
CA GLN A 288 11.86 -11.91 4.71
C GLN A 288 12.63 -12.71 3.66
N PHE A 289 12.24 -13.97 3.47
CA PHE A 289 12.75 -14.78 2.37
C PHE A 289 11.71 -14.78 1.24
N ILE A 290 12.12 -14.24 0.10
CA ILE A 290 11.25 -14.15 -1.09
C ILE A 290 11.71 -15.12 -2.18
N GLY A 291 10.75 -15.68 -2.88
CA GLY A 291 10.96 -16.61 -4.00
C GLY A 291 9.66 -17.31 -4.37
N TYR A 292 9.68 -18.04 -5.47
CA TYR A 292 8.53 -18.75 -5.98
C TYR A 292 8.62 -20.24 -5.71
N ILE A 293 7.47 -20.89 -5.46
CA ILE A 293 7.39 -22.34 -5.37
C ILE A 293 7.92 -22.93 -6.68
N SER A 294 8.89 -23.80 -6.55
CA SER A 294 9.61 -24.40 -7.68
C SER A 294 9.51 -25.92 -7.67
N PHE A 295 9.28 -26.49 -8.83
CA PHE A 295 9.20 -27.92 -9.06
C PHE A 295 10.50 -28.41 -9.71
N TYR A 296 11.15 -29.38 -9.09
CA TYR A 296 12.39 -29.98 -9.59
C TYR A 296 12.42 -31.48 -9.33
N ASN A 297 12.74 -32.27 -10.36
CA ASN A 297 12.72 -33.75 -10.24
C ASN A 297 13.85 -34.27 -9.34
N ASN A 298 15.00 -33.60 -9.33
CA ASN A 298 16.17 -34.00 -8.56
C ASN A 298 16.38 -33.20 -7.28
N ILE A 299 15.32 -32.88 -6.56
CA ILE A 299 15.38 -32.09 -5.32
C ILE A 299 16.22 -32.75 -4.22
N ALA A 300 16.38 -34.09 -4.26
CA ALA A 300 17.18 -34.81 -3.27
C ALA A 300 18.66 -34.41 -3.32
N SER A 301 19.16 -33.97 -4.48
CA SER A 301 20.53 -33.51 -4.65
C SER A 301 20.82 -32.12 -4.08
N LEU A 302 19.78 -31.38 -3.70
CA LEU A 302 19.92 -30.01 -3.18
C LEU A 302 20.05 -30.03 -1.66
N GLU A 303 20.89 -29.19 -1.12
CA GLU A 303 20.98 -28.94 0.32
C GLU A 303 20.21 -27.65 0.71
N ASN A 304 19.65 -27.64 1.91
CA ASN A 304 18.99 -26.45 2.40
C ASN A 304 20.00 -25.34 2.64
N ARG A 305 19.71 -24.13 2.20
CA ARG A 305 20.59 -22.94 2.22
C ARG A 305 21.78 -22.98 1.23
N GLN A 306 21.85 -23.99 0.36
CA GLN A 306 22.82 -24.01 -0.74
C GLN A 306 22.53 -22.89 -1.72
N TRP A 307 23.57 -22.22 -2.21
CA TRP A 307 23.47 -21.27 -3.33
C TRP A 307 23.51 -22.02 -4.66
N ILE A 308 22.57 -21.69 -5.51
CA ILE A 308 22.42 -22.33 -6.83
C ILE A 308 22.07 -21.30 -7.90
N MET A 309 22.52 -21.57 -9.13
CA MET A 309 22.01 -20.93 -10.34
C MET A 309 20.87 -21.80 -10.88
N VAL A 310 19.69 -21.20 -11.01
CA VAL A 310 18.47 -21.87 -11.47
C VAL A 310 18.11 -21.41 -12.86
N THR A 311 17.82 -22.36 -13.77
CA THR A 311 17.12 -22.08 -15.03
C THR A 311 15.76 -22.77 -14.98
N ALA A 312 14.71 -22.00 -15.18
CA ALA A 312 13.33 -22.50 -15.01
C ALA A 312 12.35 -21.83 -15.98
N THR A 313 11.28 -22.54 -16.31
CA THR A 313 10.13 -22.00 -17.03
C THR A 313 9.09 -21.47 -16.02
N ILE A 314 8.60 -20.25 -16.22
CA ILE A 314 7.59 -19.61 -15.37
C ILE A 314 6.19 -20.01 -15.82
N LYS A 315 5.33 -20.37 -14.85
CA LYS A 315 3.89 -20.58 -15.05
C LYS A 315 3.09 -19.83 -14.00
N ASN A 316 1.80 -19.62 -14.26
CA ASN A 316 0.86 -18.98 -13.33
C ASN A 316 -0.22 -19.98 -12.93
N GLU A 317 -0.06 -20.62 -11.75
CA GLU A 317 -0.89 -21.74 -11.32
C GLU A 317 -1.43 -21.56 -9.91
N PHE A 318 -2.55 -22.21 -9.59
CA PHE A 318 -3.08 -22.23 -8.24
C PHE A 318 -2.15 -23.00 -7.29
N GLN A 319 -1.77 -22.37 -6.20
CA GLN A 319 -0.99 -23.00 -5.14
C GLN A 319 -1.68 -22.83 -3.79
N MET A 320 -1.76 -23.92 -3.03
CA MET A 320 -2.36 -23.90 -1.68
C MET A 320 -1.66 -22.90 -0.76
N ALA A 321 -0.33 -22.79 -0.87
CA ALA A 321 0.45 -21.84 -0.08
C ALA A 321 0.10 -20.37 -0.39
N TYR A 322 -0.25 -20.07 -1.64
CA TYR A 322 -0.68 -18.73 -2.04
C TYR A 322 -2.18 -18.48 -1.82
N LYS A 323 -2.97 -19.55 -1.64
CA LYS A 323 -4.46 -19.53 -1.62
C LYS A 323 -5.09 -18.88 -2.87
N LYS A 324 -4.32 -18.73 -3.94
CA LYS A 324 -4.70 -18.12 -5.23
C LYS A 324 -3.79 -18.62 -6.34
N LYS A 325 -4.07 -18.22 -7.60
CA LYS A 325 -3.11 -18.34 -8.69
C LYS A 325 -1.93 -17.41 -8.45
N GLY A 326 -0.74 -17.87 -8.77
CA GLY A 326 0.49 -17.12 -8.67
C GLY A 326 1.64 -17.78 -9.42
N PRO A 327 2.78 -17.08 -9.56
CA PRO A 327 3.95 -17.60 -10.27
C PRO A 327 4.51 -18.84 -9.61
N VAL A 328 4.86 -19.83 -10.45
CA VAL A 328 5.58 -21.04 -10.07
C VAL A 328 6.68 -21.31 -11.09
N LEU A 329 7.74 -21.98 -10.66
CA LEU A 329 8.90 -22.27 -11.51
C LEU A 329 9.00 -23.77 -11.77
N TYR A 330 9.09 -24.13 -13.03
CA TYR A 330 9.43 -25.48 -13.46
C TYR A 330 10.92 -25.50 -13.79
N VAL A 331 11.71 -26.00 -12.84
CA VAL A 331 13.17 -25.99 -12.93
C VAL A 331 13.67 -27.03 -13.92
N GLU A 332 14.42 -26.56 -14.90
CA GLU A 332 15.03 -27.38 -15.96
C GLU A 332 16.48 -27.71 -15.61
N LYS A 333 17.22 -26.75 -15.05
CA LYS A 333 18.64 -26.89 -14.72
C LYS A 333 18.94 -26.23 -13.38
N VAL A 334 19.82 -26.87 -12.62
CA VAL A 334 20.42 -26.34 -11.40
C VAL A 334 21.94 -26.52 -11.49
N GLU A 335 22.68 -25.46 -11.19
CA GLU A 335 24.13 -25.45 -11.10
C GLU A 335 24.55 -24.93 -9.73
N ASN A 336 25.65 -25.40 -9.17
CA ASN A 336 26.18 -24.83 -7.95
C ASN A 336 26.64 -23.39 -8.21
N ALA A 337 26.43 -22.52 -7.25
CA ALA A 337 26.85 -21.12 -7.33
C ALA A 337 27.48 -20.67 -6.03
N GLU A 338 28.43 -19.74 -6.14
CA GLU A 338 28.94 -19.03 -4.98
C GLU A 338 27.90 -17.99 -4.51
N PRO A 339 27.89 -17.67 -3.21
CA PRO A 339 27.07 -16.56 -2.72
C PRO A 339 27.30 -15.28 -3.52
N PRO A 340 26.28 -14.45 -3.74
CA PRO A 340 26.49 -13.12 -4.31
C PRO A 340 27.28 -12.23 -3.34
N VAL A 341 27.90 -11.17 -3.86
CA VAL A 341 28.62 -10.19 -3.03
C VAL A 341 27.70 -9.57 -1.98
N GLU A 342 26.47 -9.24 -2.40
CA GLU A 342 25.37 -8.85 -1.51
C GLU A 342 24.32 -9.94 -1.45
N GLU A 343 24.25 -10.63 -0.31
CA GLU A 343 23.23 -11.67 -0.11
C GLU A 343 21.82 -11.08 0.10
N MET A 344 21.75 -9.87 0.65
CA MET A 344 20.50 -9.16 0.93
C MET A 344 20.03 -8.43 -0.33
N VAL A 345 18.74 -8.53 -0.60
CA VAL A 345 18.08 -7.80 -1.67
C VAL A 345 17.40 -6.58 -1.09
N TYR A 346 17.42 -5.49 -1.83
CA TYR A 346 16.74 -4.23 -1.52
C TYR A 346 15.77 -3.90 -2.66
N PHE A 347 14.67 -3.20 -2.37
CA PHE A 347 13.69 -2.72 -3.34
C PHE A 347 13.82 -1.23 -3.59
#